data_1f61c20dd2b4aa5abd16f2a253f9dcf6
#
_entry.id   1f61c20dd2b4aa5abd16f2a253f9dcf6
#
_cell.length_a   1.000
_cell.length_b   1.000
_cell.length_c   1.000
_cell.angle_alpha   90.00
_cell.angle_beta   90.00
_cell.angle_gamma   90.00
#
_symmetry.space_group_name_H-M   'P 1'
#
loop_
_entity.id
_entity.type
_entity.pdbx_description
1 polymer ?
#
loop_
_entity_poly.entity_id
_entity_poly.type
_entity_poly.pdbx_seq_one_letter_code
_entity_poly.pdbx_strand_id
1 'polypeptide(L)'
;MTELLLEWNKQLTKEQDEHGNMPLHFALSLEGEAHGMLPLYAVPVKKGKAIATLLNITKPTLELTRQLLEADAYSAFQPDRKGSFPIHIAASAGRLLAVIVLVTKFPGCAGLQDSDGRTFVHVAAKNKRYSIVAYACQTPALSTILNKQDNEGNTALHLAVEVGDWWIFARLFANKQVDLNLPNNNKQTPLELAVNTIPTGLYCLLVI
;
A
#
# COMPACT_ATOMS: atom_id res chain seq x y z
N MET A 1 5.91 -26.34 -11.72
CA MET A 1 4.71 -26.45 -12.61
C MET A 1 4.26 -25.09 -13.12
N THR A 2 4.19 -24.04 -12.29
CA THR A 2 3.85 -22.65 -12.71
C THR A 2 4.86 -22.05 -13.69
N GLU A 3 6.16 -22.27 -13.51
CA GLU A 3 7.21 -21.80 -14.44
C GLU A 3 7.03 -22.36 -15.85
N LEU A 4 6.78 -23.66 -15.96
CA LEU A 4 6.55 -24.32 -17.25
C LEU A 4 5.30 -23.79 -17.95
N LEU A 5 4.23 -23.48 -17.22
CA LEU A 5 3.01 -22.89 -17.77
C LEU A 5 3.22 -21.46 -18.25
N LEU A 6 4.00 -20.65 -17.53
CA LEU A 6 4.33 -19.28 -17.91
C LEU A 6 5.30 -19.22 -19.10
N GLU A 7 6.25 -20.13 -19.18
CA GLU A 7 7.11 -20.26 -20.36
C GLU A 7 6.32 -20.73 -21.60
N TRP A 8 5.32 -21.62 -21.38
CA TRP A 8 4.53 -22.20 -22.47
C TRP A 8 3.58 -21.19 -23.10
N ASN A 9 3.06 -20.20 -22.34
CA ASN A 9 2.18 -19.19 -22.93
C ASN A 9 2.22 -17.83 -22.21
N LYS A 10 3.17 -16.98 -22.60
CA LYS A 10 3.24 -15.57 -22.15
C LYS A 10 1.99 -14.75 -22.42
N GLN A 11 1.11 -15.20 -23.31
CA GLN A 11 -0.17 -14.55 -23.58
C GLN A 11 -1.11 -14.66 -22.37
N LEU A 12 -1.08 -15.77 -21.63
CA LEU A 12 -1.93 -15.97 -20.45
C LEU A 12 -1.69 -14.95 -19.35
N THR A 13 -0.52 -14.31 -19.29
CA THR A 13 -0.25 -13.25 -18.31
C THR A 13 -1.01 -11.95 -18.59
N LYS A 14 -1.54 -11.80 -19.81
CA LYS A 14 -2.27 -10.62 -20.30
C LYS A 14 -3.78 -10.82 -20.35
N GLU A 15 -4.24 -12.07 -20.18
CA GLU A 15 -5.67 -12.36 -20.19
C GLU A 15 -6.35 -11.73 -18.97
N GLN A 16 -7.51 -11.13 -19.20
CA GLN A 16 -8.33 -10.52 -18.16
C GLN A 16 -9.58 -11.37 -17.94
N ASP A 17 -9.98 -11.51 -16.69
CA ASP A 17 -11.27 -12.12 -16.35
C ASP A 17 -12.45 -11.17 -16.66
N GLU A 18 -13.67 -11.62 -16.37
CA GLU A 18 -14.89 -10.83 -16.51
C GLU A 18 -14.92 -9.54 -15.67
N HIS A 19 -14.02 -9.43 -14.67
CA HIS A 19 -13.88 -8.23 -13.83
C HIS A 19 -12.66 -7.37 -14.22
N GLY A 20 -11.96 -7.73 -15.31
CA GLY A 20 -10.75 -7.05 -15.76
C GLY A 20 -9.50 -7.38 -14.94
N ASN A 21 -9.58 -8.38 -14.04
CA ASN A 21 -8.41 -8.80 -13.28
C ASN A 21 -7.45 -9.58 -14.16
N MET A 22 -6.19 -9.20 -14.12
CA MET A 22 -5.09 -9.96 -14.69
C MET A 22 -4.58 -11.00 -13.68
N PRO A 23 -3.84 -12.03 -14.11
CA PRO A 23 -3.22 -13.01 -13.21
C PRO A 23 -2.44 -12.39 -12.05
N LEU A 24 -1.81 -11.22 -12.29
CA LEU A 24 -1.11 -10.48 -11.24
C LEU A 24 -2.03 -10.00 -10.12
N HIS A 25 -3.25 -9.55 -10.43
CA HIS A 25 -4.24 -9.15 -9.41
C HIS A 25 -4.60 -10.34 -8.50
N PHE A 26 -4.81 -11.53 -9.08
CA PHE A 26 -5.05 -12.76 -8.30
C PHE A 26 -3.87 -13.15 -7.44
N ALA A 27 -2.66 -13.17 -7.99
CA ALA A 27 -1.47 -13.51 -7.23
C ALA A 27 -1.31 -12.62 -5.99
N LEU A 28 -1.59 -11.31 -6.14
CA LEU A 28 -1.51 -10.35 -5.05
C LEU A 28 -2.64 -10.49 -4.02
N SER A 29 -3.79 -11.03 -4.39
CA SER A 29 -4.92 -11.26 -3.49
C SER A 29 -4.83 -12.58 -2.71
N LEU A 30 -4.28 -13.63 -3.34
CA LEU A 30 -4.30 -15.01 -2.83
C LEU A 30 -3.08 -15.38 -1.98
N GLU A 31 -1.99 -14.67 -2.08
CA GLU A 31 -0.78 -14.97 -1.28
C GLU A 31 -1.14 -14.89 0.21
N GLY A 32 -1.19 -16.07 0.84
CA GLY A 32 -1.59 -16.25 2.24
C GLY A 32 -0.85 -15.34 3.20
N GLU A 33 -1.53 -14.86 4.21
CA GLU A 33 -0.92 -14.09 5.27
C GLU A 33 0.13 -14.96 5.97
N ALA A 34 1.40 -14.61 5.84
CA ALA A 34 2.31 -14.89 6.92
C ALA A 34 1.83 -14.02 8.10
N HIS A 35 0.88 -14.52 8.90
CA HIS A 35 0.54 -13.99 10.20
C HIS A 35 1.74 -14.18 11.14
N GLY A 36 2.82 -13.50 10.83
CA GLY A 36 3.92 -13.27 11.72
C GLY A 36 4.08 -11.77 11.76
N MET A 37 3.62 -11.15 12.81
CA MET A 37 4.08 -9.84 13.24
C MET A 37 5.61 -9.89 13.34
N LEU A 38 6.27 -9.71 12.18
CA LEU A 38 7.62 -9.18 12.23
C LEU A 38 7.43 -7.72 12.63
N PRO A 39 7.79 -7.34 13.85
CA PRO A 39 7.68 -5.96 14.27
C PRO A 39 8.57 -5.14 13.36
N LEU A 40 7.96 -4.31 12.50
CA LEU A 40 8.68 -3.48 11.54
C LEU A 40 9.61 -2.45 12.21
N TYR A 41 9.48 -2.22 13.52
CA TYR A 41 10.45 -1.49 14.33
C TYR A 41 11.77 -2.27 14.54
N ALA A 42 11.79 -3.57 14.30
CA ALA A 42 12.99 -4.40 14.38
C ALA A 42 13.76 -4.52 13.06
N VAL A 43 13.21 -4.00 11.95
CA VAL A 43 13.94 -3.97 10.67
C VAL A 43 14.49 -2.56 10.49
N PRO A 44 15.77 -2.33 10.83
CA PRO A 44 16.41 -1.06 10.49
C PRO A 44 16.48 -1.01 8.95
N VAL A 45 15.66 -0.15 8.34
CA VAL A 45 15.71 0.14 6.89
C VAL A 45 16.99 0.96 6.58
N LYS A 46 18.10 0.54 7.14
CA LYS A 46 19.41 1.03 6.77
C LYS A 46 20.01 0.07 5.77
N LYS A 47 19.91 0.51 4.48
CA LYS A 47 20.60 -0.05 3.30
C LYS A 47 20.11 -1.43 2.83
N GLY A 48 19.84 -1.55 1.57
CA GLY A 48 19.40 -2.67 0.73
C GLY A 48 19.61 -4.15 1.14
N LYS A 49 20.48 -4.42 2.12
CA LYS A 49 20.70 -5.77 2.66
C LYS A 49 19.53 -6.32 3.48
N ALA A 50 18.79 -5.47 4.21
CA ALA A 50 17.65 -5.94 5.01
C ALA A 50 16.49 -6.36 4.11
N ILE A 51 16.24 -5.63 3.02
CA ILE A 51 15.22 -5.97 2.01
C ILE A 51 15.60 -7.28 1.31
N ALA A 52 16.88 -7.47 0.93
CA ALA A 52 17.36 -8.70 0.32
C ALA A 52 17.21 -9.92 1.26
N THR A 53 17.42 -9.72 2.55
CA THR A 53 17.23 -10.79 3.56
C THR A 53 15.74 -11.14 3.72
N LEU A 54 14.84 -10.14 3.79
CA LEU A 54 13.40 -10.36 3.85
C LEU A 54 12.88 -11.07 2.59
N LEU A 55 13.33 -10.66 1.41
CA LEU A 55 12.98 -11.30 0.14
C LEU A 55 13.48 -12.76 0.07
N ASN A 56 14.61 -13.08 0.72
CA ASN A 56 15.13 -14.44 0.76
C ASN A 56 14.37 -15.36 1.73
N ILE A 57 13.87 -14.84 2.85
CA ILE A 57 13.11 -15.62 3.85
C ILE A 57 11.68 -15.93 3.34
N THR A 58 11.11 -15.08 2.48
CA THR A 58 9.72 -15.18 1.99
C THR A 58 9.64 -15.66 0.54
N LYS A 59 10.69 -16.31 0.06
CA LYS A 59 10.82 -16.80 -1.32
C LYS A 59 9.57 -17.46 -1.93
N PRO A 60 8.85 -18.38 -1.25
CA PRO A 60 7.72 -19.06 -1.90
C PRO A 60 6.50 -18.15 -2.12
N THR A 61 6.25 -17.17 -1.25
CA THR A 61 5.03 -16.37 -1.29
C THR A 61 5.07 -15.23 -2.32
N LEU A 62 6.26 -14.80 -2.73
CA LEU A 62 6.46 -13.74 -3.74
C LEU A 62 6.87 -14.28 -5.10
N GLU A 63 7.12 -15.58 -5.19
CA GLU A 63 7.71 -16.16 -6.39
C GLU A 63 6.76 -16.02 -7.58
N LEU A 64 5.47 -16.30 -7.40
CA LEU A 64 4.48 -16.16 -8.45
C LEU A 64 4.34 -14.70 -8.91
N THR A 65 4.26 -13.77 -7.96
CA THR A 65 4.20 -12.33 -8.25
C THR A 65 5.43 -11.89 -9.04
N ARG A 66 6.63 -12.34 -8.65
CA ARG A 66 7.88 -12.02 -9.34
C ARG A 66 7.89 -12.57 -10.77
N GLN A 67 7.50 -13.84 -10.95
CA GLN A 67 7.45 -14.49 -12.25
C GLN A 67 6.47 -13.80 -13.21
N LEU A 68 5.28 -13.42 -12.72
CA LEU A 68 4.30 -12.69 -13.51
C LEU A 68 4.82 -11.32 -13.95
N LEU A 69 5.48 -10.58 -13.04
CA LEU A 69 6.08 -9.28 -13.35
C LEU A 69 7.29 -9.39 -14.29
N GLU A 70 8.03 -10.48 -14.26
CA GLU A 70 9.13 -10.74 -15.20
C GLU A 70 8.61 -11.18 -16.58
N ALA A 71 7.50 -11.91 -16.62
CA ALA A 71 6.86 -12.31 -17.86
C ALA A 71 6.18 -11.11 -18.56
N ASP A 72 5.53 -10.24 -17.79
CA ASP A 72 4.88 -9.02 -18.31
C ASP A 72 4.96 -7.87 -17.30
N ALA A 73 5.97 -7.02 -17.47
CA ALA A 73 6.16 -5.82 -16.64
C ALA A 73 5.03 -4.80 -16.79
N TYR A 74 4.32 -4.80 -17.93
CA TYR A 74 3.23 -3.87 -18.19
C TYR A 74 2.00 -4.17 -17.32
N SER A 75 1.84 -5.42 -16.88
CA SER A 75 0.76 -5.83 -15.96
C SER A 75 0.74 -5.03 -14.66
N ALA A 76 1.90 -4.51 -14.20
CA ALA A 76 1.98 -3.65 -13.01
C ALA A 76 1.19 -2.34 -13.13
N PHE A 77 0.89 -1.91 -14.37
CA PHE A 77 0.21 -0.65 -14.69
C PHE A 77 -1.20 -0.85 -15.28
N GLN A 78 -1.71 -2.06 -15.24
CA GLN A 78 -3.06 -2.36 -15.74
C GLN A 78 -4.06 -2.34 -14.58
N PRO A 79 -5.10 -1.49 -14.65
CA PRO A 79 -6.16 -1.53 -13.65
C PRO A 79 -7.17 -2.65 -13.96
N ASP A 80 -7.84 -3.11 -12.92
CA ASP A 80 -9.07 -3.89 -13.05
C ASP A 80 -10.27 -3.00 -13.48
N ARG A 81 -11.46 -3.57 -13.66
CA ARG A 81 -12.66 -2.80 -14.02
C ARG A 81 -13.10 -1.79 -12.95
N LYS A 82 -12.63 -1.92 -11.71
CA LYS A 82 -12.86 -0.96 -10.62
C LYS A 82 -11.83 0.16 -10.60
N GLY A 83 -10.92 0.17 -11.58
CA GLY A 83 -9.81 1.12 -11.63
C GLY A 83 -8.69 0.83 -10.63
N SER A 84 -8.70 -0.33 -9.96
CA SER A 84 -7.68 -0.70 -8.99
C SER A 84 -6.48 -1.33 -9.70
N PHE A 85 -5.31 -0.73 -9.51
CA PHE A 85 -4.04 -1.28 -10.01
C PHE A 85 -3.50 -2.37 -9.07
N PRO A 86 -2.58 -3.24 -9.55
CA PRO A 86 -1.97 -4.28 -8.72
C PRO A 86 -1.43 -3.80 -7.38
N ILE A 87 -0.85 -2.59 -7.32
CA ILE A 87 -0.33 -2.02 -6.08
C ILE A 87 -1.45 -1.73 -5.06
N HIS A 88 -2.67 -1.35 -5.52
CA HIS A 88 -3.83 -1.14 -4.64
C HIS A 88 -4.32 -2.47 -4.07
N ILE A 89 -4.36 -3.53 -4.89
CA ILE A 89 -4.72 -4.88 -4.45
C ILE A 89 -3.72 -5.38 -3.40
N ALA A 90 -2.41 -5.26 -3.67
CA ALA A 90 -1.37 -5.61 -2.71
C ALA A 90 -1.50 -4.83 -1.40
N ALA A 91 -1.81 -3.53 -1.48
CA ALA A 91 -2.01 -2.68 -0.31
C ALA A 91 -3.25 -3.07 0.49
N SER A 92 -4.38 -3.32 -0.18
CA SER A 92 -5.62 -3.77 0.45
C SER A 92 -5.43 -5.10 1.17
N ALA A 93 -4.76 -6.06 0.51
CA ALA A 93 -4.47 -7.37 1.07
C ALA A 93 -3.40 -7.35 2.18
N GLY A 94 -2.69 -6.23 2.38
CA GLY A 94 -1.62 -6.14 3.39
C GLY A 94 -0.29 -6.75 2.96
N ARG A 95 -0.06 -6.95 1.66
CA ARG A 95 1.12 -7.62 1.08
C ARG A 95 2.32 -6.67 1.00
N LEU A 96 2.92 -6.37 2.14
CA LEU A 96 4.05 -5.43 2.23
C LEU A 96 5.17 -5.74 1.24
N LEU A 97 5.57 -7.00 1.12
CA LEU A 97 6.69 -7.38 0.25
C LEU A 97 6.35 -7.21 -1.23
N ALA A 98 5.11 -7.50 -1.62
CA ALA A 98 4.65 -7.24 -2.98
C ALA A 98 4.63 -5.73 -3.28
N VAL A 99 4.18 -4.89 -2.33
CA VAL A 99 4.26 -3.42 -2.45
C VAL A 99 5.72 -2.98 -2.61
N ILE A 100 6.64 -3.51 -1.80
CA ILE A 100 8.09 -3.19 -1.90
C ILE A 100 8.64 -3.57 -3.29
N VAL A 101 8.31 -4.77 -3.80
CA VAL A 101 8.74 -5.21 -5.13
C VAL A 101 8.19 -4.28 -6.22
N LEU A 102 6.90 -3.97 -6.18
CA LEU A 102 6.26 -3.07 -7.15
C LEU A 102 6.90 -1.68 -7.13
N VAL A 103 7.08 -1.08 -5.96
CA VAL A 103 7.67 0.27 -5.81
C VAL A 103 9.14 0.28 -6.24
N THR A 104 9.91 -0.77 -5.94
CA THR A 104 11.34 -0.80 -6.28
C THR A 104 11.61 -1.10 -7.74
N LYS A 105 10.87 -2.04 -8.33
CA LYS A 105 11.04 -2.40 -9.74
C LYS A 105 10.31 -1.45 -10.70
N PHE A 106 9.18 -0.92 -10.28
CA PHE A 106 8.29 -0.04 -11.07
C PHE A 106 7.92 1.22 -10.28
N PRO A 107 8.86 2.17 -10.07
CA PRO A 107 8.62 3.36 -9.24
C PRO A 107 7.40 4.17 -9.68
N GLY A 108 7.07 4.17 -10.97
CA GLY A 108 5.91 4.86 -11.51
C GLY A 108 4.57 4.34 -10.98
N CYS A 109 4.48 3.09 -10.53
CA CYS A 109 3.22 2.56 -10.01
C CYS A 109 2.87 3.11 -8.61
N ALA A 110 3.83 3.64 -7.87
CA ALA A 110 3.59 4.20 -6.53
C ALA A 110 2.65 5.41 -6.51
N GLY A 111 2.66 6.19 -7.59
CA GLY A 111 1.82 7.39 -7.75
C GLY A 111 0.46 7.15 -8.40
N LEU A 112 0.15 5.91 -8.81
CA LEU A 112 -1.12 5.56 -9.43
C LEU A 112 -2.27 5.80 -8.46
N GLN A 113 -3.40 6.24 -9.00
CA GLN A 113 -4.64 6.46 -8.26
C GLN A 113 -5.73 5.57 -8.85
N ASP A 114 -6.52 4.93 -7.97
CA ASP A 114 -7.68 4.15 -8.38
C ASP A 114 -8.85 5.04 -8.85
N SER A 115 -10.02 4.46 -9.16
CA SER A 115 -11.21 5.21 -9.57
C SER A 115 -11.70 6.21 -8.52
N ASP A 116 -11.38 5.99 -7.24
CA ASP A 116 -11.71 6.91 -6.14
C ASP A 116 -10.61 7.98 -5.92
N GLY A 117 -9.60 8.04 -6.78
CA GLY A 117 -8.45 8.94 -6.64
C GLY A 117 -7.46 8.52 -5.56
N ARG A 118 -7.56 7.31 -5.02
CA ARG A 118 -6.74 6.80 -3.92
C ARG A 118 -5.42 6.25 -4.39
N THR A 119 -4.33 6.60 -3.72
CA THR A 119 -3.05 5.91 -3.86
C THR A 119 -3.05 4.65 -2.99
N PHE A 120 -2.04 3.80 -3.17
CA PHE A 120 -1.87 2.60 -2.35
C PHE A 120 -1.76 2.91 -0.83
N VAL A 121 -1.28 4.11 -0.45
CA VAL A 121 -1.20 4.52 0.97
C VAL A 121 -2.58 4.81 1.53
N HIS A 122 -3.48 5.43 0.75
CA HIS A 122 -4.89 5.60 1.13
C HIS A 122 -5.56 4.25 1.34
N VAL A 123 -5.38 3.33 0.39
CA VAL A 123 -5.95 1.98 0.47
C VAL A 123 -5.41 1.23 1.68
N ALA A 124 -4.10 1.34 1.96
CA ALA A 124 -3.48 0.75 3.14
C ALA A 124 -4.04 1.33 4.45
N ALA A 125 -4.20 2.66 4.54
CA ALA A 125 -4.77 3.31 5.72
C ALA A 125 -6.23 2.87 5.95
N LYS A 126 -7.06 2.90 4.90
CA LYS A 126 -8.47 2.49 4.95
C LYS A 126 -8.63 1.03 5.39
N ASN A 127 -7.73 0.14 4.97
CA ASN A 127 -7.76 -1.28 5.31
C ASN A 127 -6.93 -1.65 6.55
N LYS A 128 -6.49 -0.68 7.33
CA LYS A 128 -5.72 -0.87 8.59
C LYS A 128 -4.40 -1.64 8.38
N ARG A 129 -3.72 -1.41 7.26
CA ARG A 129 -2.45 -2.08 6.90
C ARG A 129 -1.24 -1.28 7.38
N TYR A 130 -1.04 -1.25 8.69
CA TYR A 130 0.01 -0.47 9.36
C TYR A 130 1.39 -0.63 8.73
N SER A 131 1.82 -1.87 8.43
CA SER A 131 3.15 -2.15 7.90
C SER A 131 3.43 -1.44 6.56
N ILE A 132 2.41 -1.33 5.70
CA ILE A 132 2.52 -0.66 4.40
C ILE A 132 2.60 0.85 4.58
N VAL A 133 1.77 1.42 5.47
CA VAL A 133 1.84 2.86 5.79
C VAL A 133 3.19 3.20 6.44
N ALA A 134 3.68 2.36 7.36
CA ALA A 134 4.99 2.55 7.99
C ALA A 134 6.13 2.50 6.96
N TYR A 135 6.06 1.60 5.98
CA TYR A 135 7.00 1.54 4.87
C TYR A 135 6.97 2.83 4.04
N ALA A 136 5.79 3.32 3.68
CA ALA A 136 5.65 4.56 2.93
C ALA A 136 6.24 5.75 3.68
N CYS A 137 5.98 5.86 5.00
CA CYS A 137 6.54 6.90 5.86
C CYS A 137 8.07 6.84 6.01
N GLN A 138 8.68 5.66 5.84
CA GLN A 138 10.13 5.47 5.98
C GLN A 138 10.89 5.61 4.66
N THR A 139 10.18 5.65 3.53
CA THR A 139 10.75 5.69 2.19
C THR A 139 10.73 7.12 1.64
N PRO A 140 11.86 7.86 1.61
CA PRO A 140 11.87 9.27 1.19
C PRO A 140 11.32 9.50 -0.22
N ALA A 141 11.51 8.53 -1.13
CA ALA A 141 10.97 8.60 -2.49
C ALA A 141 9.44 8.61 -2.55
N LEU A 142 8.75 8.24 -1.47
CA LEU A 142 7.29 8.21 -1.37
C LEU A 142 6.71 9.44 -0.65
N SER A 143 7.53 10.41 -0.26
CA SER A 143 7.09 11.60 0.50
C SER A 143 5.96 12.37 -0.18
N THR A 144 6.03 12.54 -1.50
CA THR A 144 5.01 13.25 -2.27
C THR A 144 3.66 12.54 -2.30
N ILE A 145 3.64 11.23 -2.05
CA ILE A 145 2.42 10.42 -2.08
C ILE A 145 1.65 10.53 -0.76
N LEU A 146 2.35 10.82 0.34
CA LEU A 146 1.74 10.93 1.68
C LEU A 146 0.71 12.05 1.78
N ASN A 147 0.87 13.11 0.96
CA ASN A 147 -0.01 14.29 0.94
C ASN A 147 -0.96 14.31 -0.27
N LYS A 148 -0.98 13.26 -1.05
CA LYS A 148 -1.97 13.13 -2.11
C LYS A 148 -3.38 13.11 -1.51
N GLN A 149 -4.31 13.70 -2.23
CA GLN A 149 -5.74 13.70 -1.87
C GLN A 149 -6.49 12.78 -2.83
N ASP A 150 -7.48 12.07 -2.32
CA ASP A 150 -8.43 11.30 -3.10
C ASP A 150 -9.54 12.19 -3.70
N ASN A 151 -10.53 11.62 -4.35
CA ASN A 151 -11.62 12.38 -4.99
C ASN A 151 -12.50 13.13 -3.97
N GLU A 152 -12.46 12.76 -2.68
CA GLU A 152 -13.15 13.43 -1.58
C GLU A 152 -12.26 14.49 -0.90
N GLY A 153 -11.03 14.68 -1.42
CA GLY A 153 -10.02 15.57 -0.83
C GLY A 153 -9.33 14.97 0.40
N ASN A 154 -9.62 13.71 0.74
CA ASN A 154 -9.00 13.07 1.90
C ASN A 154 -7.57 12.66 1.59
N THR A 155 -6.66 12.90 2.52
CA THR A 155 -5.33 12.28 2.56
C THR A 155 -5.40 10.94 3.30
N ALA A 156 -4.34 10.15 3.22
CA ALA A 156 -4.25 8.91 3.99
C ALA A 156 -4.40 9.13 5.51
N LEU A 157 -4.03 10.34 6.01
CA LEU A 157 -4.19 10.71 7.41
C LEU A 157 -5.68 10.91 7.77
N HIS A 158 -6.49 11.53 6.89
CA HIS A 158 -7.94 11.63 7.08
C HIS A 158 -8.57 10.24 7.19
N LEU A 159 -8.21 9.34 6.25
CA LEU A 159 -8.74 7.98 6.26
C LEU A 159 -8.33 7.19 7.51
N ALA A 160 -7.12 7.41 8.03
CA ALA A 160 -6.70 6.79 9.29
C ALA A 160 -7.57 7.22 10.48
N VAL A 161 -7.96 8.51 10.53
CA VAL A 161 -8.91 9.04 11.53
C VAL A 161 -10.28 8.41 11.35
N GLU A 162 -10.78 8.40 10.11
CA GLU A 162 -12.12 7.90 9.77
C GLU A 162 -12.31 6.42 10.17
N VAL A 163 -11.28 5.57 9.92
CA VAL A 163 -11.34 4.16 10.30
C VAL A 163 -10.96 3.89 11.76
N GLY A 164 -10.56 4.92 12.50
CA GLY A 164 -10.19 4.83 13.92
C GLY A 164 -8.93 4.02 14.18
N ASP A 165 -7.97 3.98 13.25
CA ASP A 165 -6.70 3.29 13.45
C ASP A 165 -5.63 4.24 13.99
N TRP A 166 -5.47 4.23 15.32
CA TRP A 166 -4.55 5.12 16.03
C TRP A 166 -3.08 4.86 15.76
N TRP A 167 -2.71 3.65 15.44
CA TRP A 167 -1.33 3.31 15.11
C TRP A 167 -0.93 3.93 13.75
N ILE A 168 -1.82 3.83 12.77
CA ILE A 168 -1.63 4.46 11.46
C ILE A 168 -1.67 5.98 11.59
N PHE A 169 -2.66 6.51 12.35
CA PHE A 169 -2.74 7.94 12.63
C PHE A 169 -1.44 8.47 13.25
N ALA A 170 -1.00 7.88 14.36
CA ALA A 170 0.22 8.30 15.04
C ALA A 170 1.46 8.21 14.13
N ARG A 171 1.52 7.18 13.28
CA ARG A 171 2.62 6.99 12.35
C ARG A 171 2.69 8.08 11.28
N LEU A 172 1.54 8.46 10.71
CA LEU A 172 1.45 9.54 9.74
C LEU A 172 1.65 10.90 10.40
N PHE A 173 1.01 11.13 11.55
CA PHE A 173 1.09 12.37 12.32
C PHE A 173 2.54 12.71 12.73
N ALA A 174 3.30 11.73 13.18
CA ALA A 174 4.70 11.91 13.57
C ALA A 174 5.66 12.10 12.40
N ASN A 175 5.19 11.94 11.15
CA ASN A 175 6.05 12.09 9.98
C ASN A 175 6.11 13.54 9.53
N LYS A 176 7.31 14.14 9.58
CA LYS A 176 7.55 15.56 9.21
C LYS A 176 7.21 15.91 7.75
N GLN A 177 7.03 14.92 6.90
CA GLN A 177 6.70 15.11 5.48
C GLN A 177 5.20 15.11 5.24
N VAL A 178 4.39 14.74 6.23
CA VAL A 178 2.92 14.77 6.16
C VAL A 178 2.44 16.17 6.51
N ASP A 179 1.64 16.75 5.63
CA ASP A 179 0.98 18.03 5.86
C ASP A 179 -0.32 17.81 6.65
N LEU A 180 -0.35 18.34 7.87
CA LEU A 180 -1.47 18.21 8.79
C LEU A 180 -2.60 19.20 8.52
N ASN A 181 -2.36 20.20 7.65
CA ASN A 181 -3.27 21.33 7.40
C ASN A 181 -4.05 21.21 6.09
N LEU A 182 -3.85 20.12 5.32
CA LEU A 182 -4.60 19.92 4.08
C LEU A 182 -6.07 19.62 4.39
N PRO A 183 -7.01 20.48 3.97
CA PRO A 183 -8.43 20.23 4.19
C PRO A 183 -8.98 19.28 3.12
N ASN A 184 -9.95 18.45 3.50
CA ASN A 184 -10.74 17.68 2.54
C ASN A 184 -11.84 18.55 1.88
N ASN A 185 -12.68 17.95 1.02
CA ASN A 185 -13.76 18.67 0.34
C ASN A 185 -14.82 19.21 1.31
N ASN A 186 -14.90 18.68 2.53
CA ASN A 186 -15.73 19.18 3.62
C ASN A 186 -15.05 20.32 4.41
N LYS A 187 -13.90 20.82 3.93
CA LYS A 187 -13.08 21.84 4.59
C LYS A 187 -12.58 21.45 5.98
N GLN A 188 -12.41 20.16 6.23
CA GLN A 188 -11.90 19.63 7.49
C GLN A 188 -10.45 19.18 7.31
N THR A 189 -9.57 19.61 8.18
CA THR A 189 -8.22 19.04 8.29
C THR A 189 -8.27 17.69 9.01
N PRO A 190 -7.24 16.84 8.87
CA PRO A 190 -7.18 15.55 9.60
C PRO A 190 -7.31 15.73 11.11
N LEU A 191 -6.78 16.82 11.66
CA LEU A 191 -6.86 17.09 13.10
C LEU A 191 -8.26 17.51 13.53
N GLU A 192 -8.94 18.38 12.77
CA GLU A 192 -10.33 18.76 13.04
C GLU A 192 -11.26 17.54 12.96
N LEU A 193 -11.03 16.66 11.98
CA LEU A 193 -11.75 15.41 11.88
C LEU A 193 -11.48 14.51 13.11
N ALA A 194 -10.21 14.43 13.57
CA ALA A 194 -9.83 13.67 14.74
C ALA A 194 -10.51 14.20 16.01
N VAL A 195 -10.53 15.53 16.21
CA VAL A 195 -11.21 16.17 17.36
C VAL A 195 -12.67 15.78 17.45
N ASN A 196 -13.35 15.72 16.31
CA ASN A 196 -14.78 15.39 16.24
C ASN A 196 -15.07 13.88 16.38
N THR A 197 -14.09 13.03 16.14
CA THR A 197 -14.27 11.57 16.09
C THR A 197 -13.78 10.88 17.36
N ILE A 198 -12.81 11.48 18.06
CA ILE A 198 -12.20 10.88 19.27
C ILE A 198 -12.99 11.24 20.52
N PRO A 199 -13.37 10.26 21.37
CA PRO A 199 -13.83 10.53 22.71
C PRO A 199 -12.77 11.32 23.50
N THR A 200 -13.20 12.39 24.17
CA THR A 200 -12.35 13.36 24.86
C THR A 200 -11.32 12.80 25.87
N GLY A 201 -11.44 11.52 26.26
CA GLY A 201 -10.50 10.86 27.16
C GLY A 201 -9.17 10.38 26.56
N LEU A 202 -9.05 10.31 25.24
CA LEU A 202 -7.84 9.84 24.55
C LEU A 202 -6.92 10.96 24.07
N TYR A 203 -7.37 12.21 24.15
CA TYR A 203 -6.57 13.39 23.78
C TYR A 203 -5.29 13.56 24.61
N CYS A 204 -5.31 13.14 25.87
CA CYS A 204 -4.16 13.31 26.77
C CYS A 204 -2.92 12.51 26.33
N LEU A 205 -3.08 11.51 25.49
CA LEU A 205 -1.96 10.69 24.98
C LEU A 205 -1.30 11.24 23.72
N LEU A 206 -1.92 12.25 23.05
CA LEU A 206 -1.43 12.82 21.80
C LEU A 206 -0.72 14.17 21.97
N VAL A 207 -0.79 14.78 23.18
CA VAL A 207 -0.27 16.14 23.45
C VAL A 207 0.96 16.11 24.38
N ILE A 208 1.42 14.94 24.79
CA ILE A 208 2.68 14.73 25.50
C ILE A 208 3.71 14.10 24.56
#